data_08a134a05f3d6b6ee8e2aab8b3eba6d0
#
_entry.id   08a134a05f3d6b6ee8e2aab8b3eba6d0
#
_cell.length_a   1.000
_cell.length_b   1.000
_cell.length_c   1.000
_cell.angle_alpha   90.00
_cell.angle_beta   90.00
_cell.angle_gamma   90.00
#
_symmetry.space_group_name_H-M   'P 1'
#
loop_
_entity.id
_entity.type
_entity.pdbx_description
1 polymer ?
#
loop_
_entity_poly.entity_id
_entity_poly.type
_entity_poly.pdbx_seq_one_letter_code
_entity_poly.pdbx_strand_id
1 'polypeptide(L)'
;GLVAGTPAFVRISPKNNRGYGAPRYALPSSLAPMRQSPSEPLNVQVFETSGSSLRVYYNHPESNGGESVTAYKIEWDTAASFDSNGGRAVGSHEMSPNVGTCSPTPCFYTASSLAQGTVYFFRVYALNSKGYSAKPGLPILAQGSAPKTQPLPPTLVTLTPVNSSALAVTFAASSNTGGAEVTKYRVAFDAVDASAAVAGASVASRLYSTRDVQSITTAATANDISGTFFLAYQGETTAAIAHD
;
A
#
# COMPACT_ATOMS: atom_id res chain seq x y z
N GLY A 1 33.28 15.66 -0.65
CA GLY A 1 33.65 15.44 -2.06
C GLY A 1 33.28 16.63 -2.96
N LEU A 2 33.71 16.62 -4.22
CA LEU A 2 33.29 17.63 -5.20
C LEU A 2 31.85 17.33 -5.66
N VAL A 3 31.09 18.39 -5.94
CA VAL A 3 29.70 18.28 -6.40
C VAL A 3 29.67 18.42 -7.92
N ALA A 4 28.97 17.50 -8.60
CA ALA A 4 28.81 17.52 -10.05
C ALA A 4 28.27 18.88 -10.54
N GLY A 5 28.85 19.42 -11.61
CA GLY A 5 28.45 20.72 -12.18
C GLY A 5 28.88 21.96 -11.38
N THR A 6 29.40 21.81 -10.18
CA THR A 6 29.84 22.94 -9.33
C THR A 6 31.34 23.21 -9.55
N PRO A 7 31.74 24.43 -9.94
CA PRO A 7 33.14 24.76 -10.16
C PRO A 7 33.99 24.61 -8.89
N ALA A 8 35.12 23.95 -9.00
CA ALA A 8 36.13 23.83 -7.96
C ALA A 8 37.41 24.56 -8.40
N PHE A 9 38.09 25.19 -7.43
CA PHE A 9 39.35 25.89 -7.60
C PHE A 9 40.45 25.06 -6.91
N VAL A 10 41.57 24.87 -7.58
CA VAL A 10 42.67 24.05 -7.06
C VAL A 10 43.94 24.88 -7.01
N ARG A 11 44.68 24.75 -5.90
CA ARG A 11 46.03 25.26 -5.73
C ARG A 11 46.91 24.23 -5.05
N ILE A 12 48.17 24.22 -5.37
CA ILE A 12 49.17 23.30 -4.80
C ILE A 12 50.28 24.09 -4.15
N SER A 13 50.66 23.74 -2.92
CA SER A 13 51.79 24.29 -2.21
C SER A 13 52.76 23.17 -1.86
N PRO A 14 54.06 23.25 -2.22
CA PRO A 14 55.05 22.31 -1.78
C PRO A 14 55.36 22.48 -0.29
N LYS A 15 55.76 21.42 0.39
CA LYS A 15 56.15 21.44 1.80
C LYS A 15 57.53 20.80 1.98
N ASN A 16 58.37 21.40 2.83
CA ASN A 16 59.59 20.81 3.32
C ASN A 16 59.64 20.92 4.86
N ASN A 17 60.80 20.64 5.49
CA ASN A 17 60.97 20.72 6.95
C ASN A 17 60.95 22.16 7.50
N ARG A 18 60.97 23.18 6.65
CA ARG A 18 60.84 24.61 6.98
C ARG A 18 59.42 25.14 6.85
N GLY A 19 58.50 24.39 6.22
CA GLY A 19 57.08 24.80 6.05
C GLY A 19 56.59 24.68 4.61
N TYR A 20 55.43 25.29 4.35
CA TYR A 20 54.81 25.35 3.02
C TYR A 20 55.39 26.51 2.20
N GLY A 21 55.71 26.25 0.95
CA GLY A 21 56.02 27.28 -0.06
C GLY A 21 54.76 27.97 -0.59
N ALA A 22 54.97 29.02 -1.41
CA ALA A 22 53.90 29.75 -2.03
C ALA A 22 53.03 28.85 -2.90
N PRO A 23 51.68 29.03 -2.89
CA PRO A 23 50.77 28.24 -3.69
C PRO A 23 50.87 28.61 -5.16
N ARG A 24 50.72 27.62 -6.03
CA ARG A 24 50.45 27.81 -7.46
C ARG A 24 49.04 27.34 -7.80
N TYR A 25 48.30 28.17 -8.48
CA TYR A 25 46.93 27.87 -8.89
C TYR A 25 46.93 27.02 -10.19
N ALA A 26 45.91 26.16 -10.30
CA ALA A 26 45.72 25.34 -11.49
C ALA A 26 45.33 26.18 -12.68
N LEU A 27 45.58 25.65 -13.88
CA LEU A 27 45.08 26.19 -15.16
C LEU A 27 44.30 25.06 -15.82
N PRO A 28 43.01 25.30 -16.19
CA PRO A 28 42.23 26.52 -15.96
C PRO A 28 42.03 26.82 -14.48
N SER A 29 41.68 28.06 -14.13
CA SER A 29 41.57 28.54 -12.74
C SER A 29 40.43 27.83 -11.97
N SER A 30 39.43 27.32 -12.67
CA SER A 30 38.35 26.48 -12.11
C SER A 30 37.89 25.44 -13.12
N LEU A 31 37.40 24.32 -12.63
CA LEU A 31 36.79 23.26 -13.42
C LEU A 31 35.68 22.60 -12.60
N ALA A 32 34.56 22.31 -13.20
CA ALA A 32 33.47 21.57 -12.57
C ALA A 32 33.57 20.07 -12.90
N PRO A 33 33.30 19.16 -11.95
CA PRO A 33 33.08 17.76 -12.28
C PRO A 33 31.96 17.59 -13.31
N MET A 34 32.06 16.56 -14.13
CA MET A 34 31.07 16.30 -15.19
C MET A 34 29.68 16.13 -14.61
N ARG A 35 28.69 16.73 -15.27
CA ARG A 35 27.29 16.53 -14.98
C ARG A 35 26.85 15.13 -15.41
N GLN A 36 25.94 14.53 -14.68
CA GLN A 36 25.46 13.17 -14.88
C GLN A 36 23.94 13.05 -14.63
N SER A 37 23.37 11.89 -14.89
CA SER A 37 21.98 11.60 -14.50
C SER A 37 21.80 11.64 -12.99
N PRO A 38 20.57 11.86 -12.48
CA PRO A 38 20.30 11.87 -11.04
C PRO A 38 20.58 10.53 -10.38
N SER A 39 20.70 10.51 -9.05
CA SER A 39 20.55 9.27 -8.29
C SER A 39 19.09 8.81 -8.28
N GLU A 40 18.84 7.62 -7.77
CA GLU A 40 17.48 7.09 -7.60
C GLU A 40 16.64 7.94 -6.63
N PRO A 41 15.32 8.07 -6.87
CA PRO A 41 14.38 8.61 -5.90
C PRO A 41 14.38 7.81 -4.60
N LEU A 42 14.21 8.50 -3.47
CA LEU A 42 14.32 7.91 -2.13
C LEU A 42 12.96 7.63 -1.51
N ASN A 43 12.93 6.78 -0.49
CA ASN A 43 11.77 6.54 0.39
C ASN A 43 10.49 6.21 -0.38
N VAL A 44 10.60 5.36 -1.39
CA VAL A 44 9.44 4.92 -2.16
C VAL A 44 8.53 4.08 -1.27
N GLN A 45 7.24 4.45 -1.21
CA GLN A 45 6.20 3.75 -0.45
C GLN A 45 4.94 3.65 -1.28
N VAL A 46 4.20 2.55 -1.14
CA VAL A 46 2.95 2.31 -1.88
C VAL A 46 1.83 2.05 -0.88
N PHE A 47 0.69 2.75 -1.08
CA PHE A 47 -0.49 2.62 -0.24
C PHE A 47 -1.74 2.35 -1.07
N GLU A 48 -2.64 1.58 -0.51
CA GLU A 48 -3.97 1.36 -1.05
C GLU A 48 -4.83 2.62 -0.88
N THR A 49 -5.50 3.04 -1.96
CA THR A 49 -6.40 4.20 -1.93
C THR A 49 -7.84 3.85 -2.28
N SER A 50 -8.04 2.80 -3.06
CA SER A 50 -9.34 2.24 -3.36
C SER A 50 -9.21 0.80 -3.87
N GLY A 51 -10.33 0.14 -4.16
CA GLY A 51 -10.34 -1.20 -4.77
C GLY A 51 -9.74 -1.27 -6.19
N SER A 52 -9.42 -0.15 -6.80
CA SER A 52 -8.85 -0.08 -8.15
C SER A 52 -7.69 0.90 -8.27
N SER A 53 -7.13 1.38 -7.16
CA SER A 53 -6.04 2.35 -7.19
C SER A 53 -5.05 2.17 -6.05
N LEU A 54 -3.78 2.42 -6.39
CA LEU A 54 -2.64 2.46 -5.48
C LEU A 54 -1.94 3.81 -5.61
N ARG A 55 -1.48 4.37 -4.51
CA ARG A 55 -0.70 5.61 -4.49
C ARG A 55 0.73 5.33 -4.09
N VAL A 56 1.66 5.76 -4.94
CA VAL A 56 3.10 5.72 -4.65
C VAL A 56 3.56 7.08 -4.18
N TYR A 57 4.29 7.10 -3.07
CA TYR A 57 5.00 8.26 -2.54
C TYR A 57 6.50 8.07 -2.70
N TYR A 58 7.24 9.15 -2.92
CA TYR A 58 8.70 9.13 -3.03
C TYR A 58 9.29 10.50 -2.72
N ASN A 59 10.56 10.52 -2.34
CA ASN A 59 11.33 11.74 -2.15
C ASN A 59 12.26 11.99 -3.34
N HIS A 60 12.71 13.24 -3.44
CA HIS A 60 13.72 13.61 -4.42
C HIS A 60 14.98 12.75 -4.27
N PRO A 61 15.74 12.54 -5.37
CA PRO A 61 17.04 11.89 -5.30
C PRO A 61 18.01 12.69 -4.42
N GLU A 62 18.96 12.00 -3.79
CA GLU A 62 20.02 12.64 -3.00
C GLU A 62 20.90 13.56 -3.86
N SER A 63 21.16 13.15 -5.09
CA SER A 63 21.91 13.93 -6.06
C SER A 63 21.10 14.14 -7.34
N ASN A 64 21.01 15.40 -7.79
CA ASN A 64 20.44 15.74 -9.09
C ASN A 64 21.43 15.57 -10.25
N GLY A 65 22.68 15.12 -9.98
CA GLY A 65 23.72 14.95 -10.97
C GLY A 65 24.31 16.27 -11.52
N GLY A 66 24.06 17.40 -10.85
CA GLY A 66 24.50 18.74 -11.28
C GLY A 66 23.57 19.41 -12.28
N GLU A 67 22.39 18.83 -12.53
CA GLU A 67 21.31 19.37 -13.37
C GLU A 67 19.98 19.21 -12.64
N SER A 68 19.05 20.15 -12.84
CA SER A 68 17.73 20.05 -12.23
C SER A 68 16.98 18.81 -12.70
N VAL A 69 16.31 18.13 -11.77
CA VAL A 69 15.37 17.06 -12.12
C VAL A 69 14.17 17.67 -12.82
N THR A 70 13.88 17.21 -14.03
CA THR A 70 12.80 17.73 -14.88
C THR A 70 11.55 16.88 -14.89
N ALA A 71 11.69 15.57 -14.61
CA ALA A 71 10.55 14.66 -14.50
C ALA A 71 10.85 13.46 -13.60
N TYR A 72 9.78 12.78 -13.20
CA TYR A 72 9.80 11.45 -12.62
C TYR A 72 8.99 10.51 -13.49
N LYS A 73 9.53 9.31 -13.74
CA LYS A 73 8.81 8.23 -14.39
C LYS A 73 8.47 7.17 -13.35
N ILE A 74 7.17 6.96 -13.16
CA ILE A 74 6.61 5.91 -12.31
C ILE A 74 6.20 4.76 -13.22
N GLU A 75 6.61 3.54 -12.90
CA GLU A 75 6.21 2.33 -13.60
C GLU A 75 5.60 1.35 -12.60
N TRP A 76 4.59 0.60 -13.06
CA TRP A 76 3.97 -0.48 -12.28
C TRP A 76 3.74 -1.71 -13.14
N ASP A 77 3.86 -2.88 -12.52
CA ASP A 77 3.72 -4.17 -13.18
C ASP A 77 3.18 -5.22 -12.20
N THR A 78 2.63 -6.29 -12.74
CA THR A 78 2.22 -7.48 -11.99
C THR A 78 3.37 -8.42 -11.68
N ALA A 79 4.53 -8.22 -12.29
CA ALA A 79 5.77 -8.93 -12.00
C ALA A 79 6.89 -7.97 -11.57
N ALA A 80 7.74 -8.41 -10.65
CA ALA A 80 8.88 -7.62 -10.17
C ALA A 80 9.97 -7.39 -11.25
N SER A 81 9.93 -8.14 -12.35
CA SER A 81 10.80 -7.99 -13.51
C SER A 81 10.44 -6.77 -14.38
N PHE A 82 9.19 -6.27 -14.29
CA PHE A 82 8.66 -5.18 -15.10
C PHE A 82 8.69 -5.45 -16.60
N ASP A 83 8.31 -6.67 -16.99
CA ASP A 83 8.31 -7.15 -18.38
C ASP A 83 6.98 -7.82 -18.80
N SER A 84 5.93 -7.73 -17.98
CA SER A 84 4.64 -8.41 -18.20
C SER A 84 3.90 -7.95 -19.46
N ASN A 85 4.25 -6.79 -20.02
CA ASN A 85 3.65 -6.27 -21.25
C ASN A 85 4.67 -6.27 -22.40
N GLY A 86 4.97 -7.45 -22.95
CA GLY A 86 5.88 -7.58 -24.09
C GLY A 86 7.30 -7.07 -23.81
N GLY A 87 7.85 -7.36 -22.63
CA GLY A 87 9.17 -6.88 -22.20
C GLY A 87 9.16 -5.47 -21.61
N ARG A 88 7.98 -4.94 -21.27
CA ARG A 88 7.79 -3.64 -20.62
C ARG A 88 6.84 -3.77 -19.43
N ALA A 89 6.85 -2.76 -18.57
CA ALA A 89 5.87 -2.63 -17.49
C ALA A 89 4.43 -2.53 -18.04
N VAL A 90 3.47 -3.04 -17.28
CA VAL A 90 2.03 -2.98 -17.60
C VAL A 90 1.55 -1.53 -17.68
N GLY A 91 2.10 -0.65 -16.87
CA GLY A 91 1.78 0.77 -16.91
C GLY A 91 2.95 1.66 -16.55
N SER A 92 2.91 2.88 -17.05
CA SER A 92 3.89 3.92 -16.75
C SER A 92 3.26 5.30 -16.82
N HIS A 93 3.80 6.22 -16.02
CA HIS A 93 3.42 7.63 -16.05
C HIS A 93 4.64 8.50 -15.80
N GLU A 94 4.76 9.58 -16.58
CA GLU A 94 5.80 10.59 -16.39
C GLU A 94 5.16 11.89 -15.90
N MET A 95 5.73 12.47 -14.85
CA MET A 95 5.22 13.69 -14.25
C MET A 95 6.33 14.68 -13.94
N SER A 96 6.02 15.98 -14.09
CA SER A 96 6.91 17.06 -13.70
C SER A 96 6.93 17.27 -12.17
N PRO A 97 8.08 17.56 -11.55
CA PRO A 97 8.17 17.85 -10.13
C PRO A 97 7.48 19.15 -9.69
N ASN A 98 7.11 20.01 -10.62
CA ASN A 98 6.59 21.36 -10.33
C ASN A 98 5.07 21.43 -10.16
N VAL A 99 4.35 20.34 -10.36
CA VAL A 99 2.89 20.32 -10.25
C VAL A 99 2.50 19.77 -8.89
N GLY A 100 1.70 20.49 -8.11
CA GLY A 100 1.13 20.26 -6.78
C GLY A 100 1.20 18.89 -6.07
N THR A 101 1.77 17.89 -6.75
CA THR A 101 1.98 16.53 -6.25
C THR A 101 3.42 16.30 -5.74
N CYS A 102 4.32 17.29 -5.88
CA CYS A 102 5.74 17.17 -5.51
C CYS A 102 6.25 18.33 -4.65
N SER A 103 5.38 19.25 -4.24
CA SER A 103 5.71 20.33 -3.33
C SER A 103 4.54 20.60 -2.39
N PRO A 104 4.69 20.43 -1.05
CA PRO A 104 5.91 19.91 -0.39
C PRO A 104 6.13 18.41 -0.63
N THR A 105 7.36 17.92 -0.35
CA THR A 105 7.66 16.48 -0.34
C THR A 105 6.88 15.76 0.78
N PRO A 106 6.52 14.45 0.59
CA PRO A 106 6.88 13.59 -0.53
C PRO A 106 6.08 13.87 -1.81
N CYS A 107 6.70 13.60 -2.96
CA CYS A 107 6.00 13.51 -4.23
C CYS A 107 5.05 12.31 -4.21
N PHE A 108 3.96 12.37 -4.98
CA PHE A 108 3.09 11.22 -5.13
C PHE A 108 2.45 11.11 -6.52
N TYR A 109 2.10 9.89 -6.87
CA TYR A 109 1.27 9.55 -8.03
C TYR A 109 0.25 8.49 -7.65
N THR A 110 -0.96 8.55 -8.21
CA THR A 110 -1.99 7.53 -8.01
C THR A 110 -2.22 6.78 -9.32
N ALA A 111 -1.81 5.51 -9.35
CA ALA A 111 -2.16 4.59 -10.42
C ALA A 111 -3.59 4.13 -10.21
N SER A 112 -4.44 4.29 -11.21
CA SER A 112 -5.86 3.94 -11.21
C SER A 112 -6.18 2.86 -12.24
N SER A 113 -7.43 2.36 -12.22
CA SER A 113 -7.89 1.30 -13.12
C SER A 113 -7.10 0.00 -12.96
N LEU A 114 -6.61 -0.27 -11.76
CA LEU A 114 -5.93 -1.50 -11.40
C LEU A 114 -6.95 -2.59 -11.07
N ALA A 115 -6.60 -3.84 -11.32
CA ALA A 115 -7.44 -4.98 -10.97
C ALA A 115 -7.42 -5.23 -9.46
N GLN A 116 -8.60 -5.30 -8.85
CA GLN A 116 -8.77 -5.54 -7.42
C GLN A 116 -8.13 -6.88 -7.01
N GLY A 117 -7.39 -6.90 -5.92
CA GLY A 117 -6.72 -8.08 -5.39
C GLY A 117 -5.46 -8.51 -6.15
N THR A 118 -5.17 -7.89 -7.30
CA THR A 118 -3.96 -8.18 -8.07
C THR A 118 -2.77 -7.43 -7.48
N VAL A 119 -1.67 -8.13 -7.24
CA VAL A 119 -0.44 -7.52 -6.72
C VAL A 119 0.28 -6.76 -7.82
N TYR A 120 0.65 -5.52 -7.53
CA TYR A 120 1.46 -4.66 -8.40
C TYR A 120 2.75 -4.26 -7.71
N PHE A 121 3.83 -4.28 -8.47
CA PHE A 121 5.15 -3.76 -8.11
C PHE A 121 5.31 -2.36 -8.69
N PHE A 122 6.03 -1.49 -8.00
CA PHE A 122 6.28 -0.12 -8.42
C PHE A 122 7.77 0.18 -8.45
N ARG A 123 8.17 1.04 -9.38
CA ARG A 123 9.52 1.64 -9.43
C ARG A 123 9.44 3.07 -9.94
N VAL A 124 10.36 3.92 -9.47
CA VAL A 124 10.37 5.34 -9.80
C VAL A 124 11.76 5.74 -10.27
N TYR A 125 11.84 6.43 -11.40
CA TYR A 125 13.06 7.01 -11.95
C TYR A 125 13.00 8.53 -11.89
N ALA A 126 14.14 9.19 -11.65
CA ALA A 126 14.28 10.63 -11.82
C ALA A 126 14.96 10.92 -13.16
N LEU A 127 14.55 12.00 -13.82
CA LEU A 127 15.07 12.45 -15.12
C LEU A 127 15.67 13.85 -15.01
N ASN A 128 16.83 14.05 -15.58
CA ASN A 128 17.39 15.36 -15.88
C ASN A 128 17.87 15.43 -17.36
N SER A 129 18.54 16.52 -17.76
CA SER A 129 19.07 16.69 -19.12
C SER A 129 20.10 15.63 -19.54
N LYS A 130 20.63 14.83 -18.61
CA LYS A 130 21.60 13.75 -18.86
C LYS A 130 20.96 12.36 -18.94
N GLY A 131 19.65 12.26 -18.66
CA GLY A 131 18.89 11.02 -18.75
C GLY A 131 18.28 10.61 -17.42
N TYR A 132 17.66 9.43 -17.43
CA TYR A 132 17.08 8.80 -16.25
C TYR A 132 18.16 8.32 -15.27
N SER A 133 17.82 8.29 -13.99
CA SER A 133 18.65 7.63 -12.96
C SER A 133 18.99 6.20 -13.38
N ALA A 134 20.25 5.81 -13.17
CA ALA A 134 20.75 4.48 -13.58
C ALA A 134 20.03 3.33 -12.87
N LYS A 135 19.55 3.61 -11.65
CA LYS A 135 18.73 2.69 -10.85
C LYS A 135 17.39 3.35 -10.54
N PRO A 136 16.31 2.55 -10.41
CA PRO A 136 15.05 3.05 -9.89
C PRO A 136 15.08 3.16 -8.36
N GLY A 137 14.32 4.08 -7.80
CA GLY A 137 13.83 3.99 -6.44
C GLY A 137 12.80 2.86 -6.34
N LEU A 138 12.98 1.97 -5.36
CA LEU A 138 12.11 0.84 -5.11
C LEU A 138 11.42 0.97 -3.76
N PRO A 139 10.18 0.46 -3.61
CA PRO A 139 9.52 0.39 -2.31
C PRO A 139 10.36 -0.40 -1.29
N ILE A 140 10.35 0.06 -0.04
CA ILE A 140 11.03 -0.61 1.07
C ILE A 140 10.52 -2.04 1.26
N LEU A 141 9.22 -2.27 1.02
CA LEU A 141 8.59 -3.59 1.01
C LEU A 141 8.57 -4.14 -0.42
N ALA A 142 9.45 -5.07 -0.72
CA ALA A 142 9.60 -5.69 -2.05
C ALA A 142 8.44 -6.62 -2.46
N GLN A 143 7.39 -6.78 -1.63
CA GLN A 143 6.30 -7.75 -1.85
C GLN A 143 5.19 -7.25 -2.79
N GLY A 144 5.29 -6.03 -3.27
CA GLY A 144 4.22 -5.42 -4.04
C GLY A 144 3.00 -5.03 -3.17
N SER A 145 2.01 -4.42 -3.80
CA SER A 145 0.76 -4.00 -3.15
C SER A 145 -0.42 -4.31 -4.06
N ALA A 146 -1.57 -4.63 -3.47
CA ALA A 146 -2.79 -4.90 -4.22
C ALA A 146 -3.89 -3.89 -3.84
N PRO A 147 -4.67 -3.37 -4.80
CA PRO A 147 -5.85 -2.58 -4.50
C PRO A 147 -6.88 -3.44 -3.77
N LYS A 148 -7.39 -2.97 -2.62
CA LYS A 148 -8.35 -3.70 -1.80
C LYS A 148 -9.43 -2.77 -1.25
N THR A 149 -10.58 -3.34 -0.93
CA THR A 149 -11.68 -2.68 -0.23
C THR A 149 -12.30 -3.64 0.78
N GLN A 150 -13.28 -3.15 1.50
CA GLN A 150 -14.15 -4.00 2.30
C GLN A 150 -14.93 -4.96 1.38
N PRO A 151 -15.22 -6.20 1.84
CA PRO A 151 -16.06 -7.12 1.10
C PRO A 151 -17.49 -6.57 0.99
N LEU A 152 -18.19 -7.00 -0.05
CA LEU A 152 -19.63 -6.77 -0.14
C LEU A 152 -20.37 -7.57 0.94
N PRO A 153 -21.62 -7.18 1.29
CA PRO A 153 -22.44 -7.94 2.20
C PRO A 153 -22.63 -9.40 1.76
N PRO A 154 -22.81 -10.33 2.69
CA PRO A 154 -23.23 -11.69 2.37
C PRO A 154 -24.59 -11.66 1.67
N THR A 155 -24.88 -12.66 0.84
CA THR A 155 -26.13 -12.77 0.09
C THR A 155 -27.00 -13.88 0.68
N LEU A 156 -28.28 -13.89 0.26
CA LEU A 156 -29.24 -14.93 0.66
C LEU A 156 -29.34 -15.14 2.18
N VAL A 157 -29.31 -14.05 2.95
CA VAL A 157 -29.46 -14.13 4.40
C VAL A 157 -30.92 -14.52 4.71
N THR A 158 -31.11 -15.67 5.33
CA THR A 158 -32.42 -16.19 5.76
C THR A 158 -32.42 -16.52 7.25
N LEU A 159 -33.57 -16.32 7.85
CA LEU A 159 -33.79 -16.62 9.26
C LEU A 159 -34.94 -17.64 9.36
N THR A 160 -34.71 -18.76 10.03
CA THR A 160 -35.73 -19.80 10.22
C THR A 160 -35.84 -20.19 11.69
N PRO A 161 -37.06 -20.40 12.21
CA PRO A 161 -37.21 -20.89 13.57
C PRO A 161 -36.76 -22.35 13.65
N VAL A 162 -35.98 -22.68 14.69
CA VAL A 162 -35.56 -24.06 15.02
C VAL A 162 -36.44 -24.62 16.09
N ASN A 163 -36.74 -23.85 17.15
CA ASN A 163 -37.65 -24.19 18.24
C ASN A 163 -38.13 -22.92 18.95
N SER A 164 -38.76 -23.04 20.09
CA SER A 164 -39.33 -21.92 20.86
C SER A 164 -38.30 -20.94 21.41
N SER A 165 -37.00 -21.30 21.38
CA SER A 165 -35.91 -20.50 21.94
C SER A 165 -34.70 -20.38 20.99
N ALA A 166 -34.81 -20.86 19.74
CA ALA A 166 -33.69 -20.87 18.80
C ALA A 166 -34.12 -20.48 17.38
N LEU A 167 -33.27 -19.68 16.76
CA LEU A 167 -33.36 -19.29 15.34
C LEU A 167 -32.08 -19.72 14.64
N ALA A 168 -32.22 -20.20 13.41
CA ALA A 168 -31.11 -20.47 12.50
C ALA A 168 -30.95 -19.32 11.50
N VAL A 169 -29.75 -18.81 11.38
CA VAL A 169 -29.36 -17.83 10.35
C VAL A 169 -28.54 -18.55 9.29
N THR A 170 -29.02 -18.54 8.06
CA THR A 170 -28.30 -19.10 6.92
C THR A 170 -27.95 -17.98 5.94
N PHE A 171 -26.74 -17.96 5.45
CA PHE A 171 -26.32 -16.95 4.47
C PHE A 171 -25.30 -17.55 3.48
N ALA A 172 -25.23 -16.97 2.29
CA ALA A 172 -24.17 -17.26 1.32
C ALA A 172 -23.01 -16.27 1.49
N ALA A 173 -21.81 -16.73 1.19
CA ALA A 173 -20.63 -15.88 1.22
C ALA A 173 -20.78 -14.62 0.34
N SER A 174 -20.03 -13.58 0.64
CA SER A 174 -19.97 -12.38 -0.18
C SER A 174 -19.56 -12.73 -1.62
N SER A 175 -20.26 -12.18 -2.59
CA SER A 175 -19.94 -12.33 -4.02
C SER A 175 -18.66 -11.59 -4.43
N ASN A 176 -18.24 -10.60 -3.64
CA ASN A 176 -17.01 -9.87 -3.84
C ASN A 176 -16.29 -9.71 -2.50
N THR A 177 -15.12 -10.31 -2.39
CA THR A 177 -14.29 -10.30 -1.17
C THR A 177 -13.53 -8.98 -0.95
N GLY A 178 -13.65 -8.03 -1.87
CA GLY A 178 -12.91 -6.77 -1.80
C GLY A 178 -11.44 -6.90 -2.19
N GLY A 179 -11.02 -8.01 -2.82
CA GLY A 179 -9.62 -8.28 -3.19
C GLY A 179 -8.76 -8.84 -2.06
N ALA A 180 -9.40 -9.22 -0.93
CA ALA A 180 -8.76 -9.89 0.19
C ALA A 180 -9.67 -11.03 0.69
N GLU A 181 -9.07 -12.04 1.32
CA GLU A 181 -9.83 -13.13 1.90
C GLU A 181 -10.77 -12.64 3.01
N VAL A 182 -12.03 -13.10 2.99
CA VAL A 182 -12.98 -12.85 4.08
C VAL A 182 -12.66 -13.82 5.21
N THR A 183 -12.14 -13.33 6.32
CA THR A 183 -11.68 -14.15 7.46
C THR A 183 -12.74 -14.32 8.55
N LYS A 184 -13.77 -13.45 8.58
CA LYS A 184 -14.81 -13.47 9.63
C LYS A 184 -16.12 -12.90 9.11
N TYR A 185 -17.22 -13.41 9.65
CA TYR A 185 -18.53 -12.80 9.57
C TYR A 185 -18.96 -12.35 10.97
N ARG A 186 -19.72 -11.29 11.01
CA ARG A 186 -20.35 -10.79 12.24
C ARG A 186 -21.85 -10.97 12.14
N VAL A 187 -22.43 -11.72 13.04
CA VAL A 187 -23.88 -11.82 13.20
C VAL A 187 -24.25 -10.93 14.39
N ALA A 188 -25.19 -10.03 14.17
CA ALA A 188 -25.78 -9.20 15.19
C ALA A 188 -27.29 -9.46 15.21
N PHE A 189 -27.90 -9.56 16.36
CA PHE A 189 -29.35 -9.73 16.53
C PHE A 189 -29.86 -8.86 17.67
N ASP A 190 -31.13 -8.48 17.58
CA ASP A 190 -31.84 -7.67 18.56
C ASP A 190 -33.28 -8.17 18.68
N ALA A 191 -33.91 -7.95 19.83
CA ALA A 191 -35.32 -8.21 20.06
C ALA A 191 -36.24 -7.09 19.55
N VAL A 192 -35.69 -5.93 19.21
CA VAL A 192 -36.42 -4.77 18.72
C VAL A 192 -36.04 -4.54 17.24
N ASP A 193 -37.01 -4.13 16.41
CA ASP A 193 -36.76 -3.82 14.99
C ASP A 193 -35.62 -2.82 14.85
N ALA A 194 -34.51 -3.26 14.22
CA ALA A 194 -33.23 -2.57 14.12
C ALA A 194 -33.23 -1.28 13.29
N SER A 195 -34.35 -0.71 12.96
CA SER A 195 -34.43 0.66 12.44
C SER A 195 -34.01 1.72 13.48
N ALA A 196 -33.98 1.37 14.76
CA ALA A 196 -33.34 2.14 15.81
C ALA A 196 -32.03 1.41 16.20
N ALA A 197 -30.91 2.02 15.88
CA ALA A 197 -29.56 1.50 16.16
C ALA A 197 -29.33 1.37 17.70
N VAL A 198 -29.84 0.32 18.29
CA VAL A 198 -29.48 -0.11 19.62
C VAL A 198 -28.35 -1.12 19.48
N ALA A 199 -27.30 -0.96 20.26
CA ALA A 199 -26.16 -1.86 20.28
C ALA A 199 -26.61 -3.27 20.71
N GLY A 200 -27.05 -4.05 19.73
CA GLY A 200 -27.40 -5.46 19.93
C GLY A 200 -26.18 -6.33 20.18
N ALA A 201 -26.40 -7.50 20.74
CA ALA A 201 -25.36 -8.48 20.92
C ALA A 201 -24.74 -8.85 19.57
N SER A 202 -23.44 -8.73 19.44
CA SER A 202 -22.70 -9.09 18.21
C SER A 202 -21.82 -10.31 18.44
N VAL A 203 -21.96 -11.29 17.59
CA VAL A 203 -21.15 -12.50 17.59
C VAL A 203 -20.21 -12.47 16.43
N ALA A 204 -18.89 -12.54 16.68
CA ALA A 204 -17.89 -12.72 15.66
C ALA A 204 -17.54 -14.21 15.56
N SER A 205 -17.87 -14.83 14.44
CA SER A 205 -17.46 -16.20 14.15
C SER A 205 -16.31 -16.20 13.15
N ARG A 206 -15.30 -17.05 13.37
CA ARG A 206 -14.27 -17.32 12.37
C ARG A 206 -14.82 -18.33 11.38
N LEU A 207 -14.88 -17.97 10.11
CA LEU A 207 -15.15 -18.90 9.04
C LEU A 207 -13.83 -19.22 8.35
N TYR A 208 -13.39 -20.46 8.46
CA TYR A 208 -12.29 -20.96 7.63
C TYR A 208 -12.85 -21.34 6.28
N SER A 209 -12.41 -20.61 5.24
CA SER A 209 -12.39 -20.97 3.83
C SER A 209 -13.64 -21.60 3.21
N THR A 210 -14.25 -20.82 2.30
CA THR A 210 -14.78 -21.26 1.00
C THR A 210 -15.99 -22.21 0.97
N ARG A 211 -17.06 -21.72 0.38
CA ARG A 211 -18.16 -22.45 -0.28
C ARG A 211 -19.23 -23.11 0.57
N ASP A 212 -19.13 -23.17 1.86
CA ASP A 212 -20.14 -23.83 2.66
C ASP A 212 -21.18 -22.83 3.20
N VAL A 213 -22.46 -23.19 3.01
CA VAL A 213 -23.56 -22.54 3.72
C VAL A 213 -23.40 -22.89 5.19
N GLN A 214 -23.22 -21.86 6.02
CA GLN A 214 -23.08 -22.08 7.46
C GLN A 214 -24.35 -21.63 8.19
N SER A 215 -24.86 -22.46 9.08
CA SER A 215 -25.97 -22.12 9.96
C SER A 215 -25.43 -21.73 11.32
N ILE A 216 -25.85 -20.56 11.81
CA ILE A 216 -25.57 -20.13 13.17
C ILE A 216 -26.88 -20.28 13.95
N THR A 217 -26.86 -21.09 15.01
CA THR A 217 -28.01 -21.29 15.86
C THR A 217 -27.82 -20.52 17.15
N THR A 218 -28.72 -19.61 17.47
CA THR A 218 -28.77 -18.90 18.74
C THR A 218 -29.89 -19.49 19.60
N ALA A 219 -29.63 -19.74 20.88
CA ALA A 219 -30.61 -20.24 21.83
C ALA A 219 -30.77 -19.23 22.98
N ALA A 220 -32.01 -18.86 23.26
CA ALA A 220 -32.37 -18.06 24.42
C ALA A 220 -33.25 -18.88 25.36
N THR A 221 -33.08 -18.73 26.66
CA THR A 221 -33.78 -19.53 27.69
C THR A 221 -35.07 -18.93 28.17
N ALA A 222 -35.45 -17.73 27.74
CA ALA A 222 -36.72 -17.07 28.04
C ALA A 222 -37.06 -16.03 26.94
N ASN A 223 -38.26 -15.42 27.03
CA ASN A 223 -38.68 -14.35 26.09
C ASN A 223 -37.94 -13.00 26.33
N ASP A 224 -37.06 -12.96 27.27
CA ASP A 224 -36.06 -11.90 27.50
C ASP A 224 -34.73 -12.41 27.01
N ILE A 225 -34.04 -11.59 26.28
CA ILE A 225 -32.73 -11.90 25.64
C ILE A 225 -31.61 -11.89 26.70
N SER A 226 -31.90 -12.32 27.93
CA SER A 226 -30.90 -12.48 28.96
C SER A 226 -30.41 -13.93 28.98
N GLY A 227 -29.16 -14.17 28.70
CA GLY A 227 -28.59 -15.51 28.73
C GLY A 227 -27.22 -15.57 28.07
N THR A 228 -26.68 -16.77 27.97
CA THR A 228 -25.45 -17.07 27.24
C THR A 228 -25.77 -17.94 26.04
N PHE A 229 -25.09 -17.73 24.94
CA PHE A 229 -25.18 -18.61 23.77
C PHE A 229 -23.80 -19.07 23.32
N PHE A 230 -23.76 -20.18 22.62
CA PHE A 230 -22.54 -20.79 22.10
C PHE A 230 -22.67 -20.93 20.60
N LEU A 231 -21.55 -20.74 19.88
CA LEU A 231 -21.45 -21.12 18.50
C LEU A 231 -20.59 -22.38 18.40
N ALA A 232 -21.08 -23.39 17.72
CA ALA A 232 -20.34 -24.61 17.44
C ALA A 232 -20.16 -24.77 15.94
N TYR A 233 -18.94 -25.10 15.52
CA TYR A 233 -18.59 -25.39 14.12
C TYR A 233 -17.47 -26.45 14.10
N GLN A 234 -17.66 -27.50 13.32
CA GLN A 234 -16.70 -28.61 13.15
C GLN A 234 -16.15 -29.19 14.47
N GLY A 235 -16.99 -29.25 15.52
CA GLY A 235 -16.60 -29.79 16.81
C GLY A 235 -15.92 -28.81 17.77
N GLU A 236 -15.65 -27.59 17.31
CA GLU A 236 -15.15 -26.49 18.14
C GLU A 236 -16.32 -25.64 18.66
N THR A 237 -16.29 -25.31 19.96
CA THR A 237 -17.32 -24.48 20.59
C THR A 237 -16.69 -23.21 21.13
N THR A 238 -17.33 -22.07 20.92
CA THR A 238 -16.87 -20.81 21.55
C THR A 238 -17.07 -20.87 23.05
N ALA A 239 -16.33 -20.05 23.80
CA ALA A 239 -16.70 -19.77 25.21
C ALA A 239 -18.13 -19.19 25.26
N ALA A 240 -18.79 -19.35 26.40
CA ALA A 240 -20.12 -18.75 26.61
C ALA A 240 -20.07 -17.24 26.36
N ILE A 241 -20.94 -16.76 25.46
CA ILE A 241 -21.06 -15.36 25.16
C ILE A 241 -22.24 -14.82 25.95
N ALA A 242 -21.95 -13.97 26.92
CA ALA A 242 -22.97 -13.30 27.69
C ALA A 242 -23.67 -12.22 26.88
N HIS A 243 -24.95 -12.10 27.06
CA HIS A 243 -25.73 -10.96 26.62
C HIS A 243 -25.75 -9.94 27.76
N ASP A 244 -25.29 -8.73 27.47
CA ASP A 244 -25.43 -7.55 28.35
C ASP A 244 -26.66 -6.75 27.92
#